data_5766d1b89357e2b407a88cfc94355f3a
#
_entry.id   5766d1b89357e2b407a88cfc94355f3a
#
_cell.length_a   1.000
_cell.length_b   1.000
_cell.length_c   1.000
_cell.angle_alpha   90.00
_cell.angle_beta   90.00
_cell.angle_gamma   90.00
#
_symmetry.space_group_name_H-M   'P 1'
#
loop_
_entity.id
_entity.type
_entity.pdbx_description
1 polymer ?
#
loop_
_entity_poly.entity_id
_entity_poly.type
_entity_poly.pdbx_seq_one_letter_code
_entity_poly.pdbx_strand_id
1 'polypeptide(L)'
;MNKFQIDILPRLFHFKKPAGTSRGIYTTRQSWLLRITSPDHPERTAWGECAPLPALSCDDLPDYTNILRKICDEVQKDGILDHQKWQEFPSMLFGLETALRHWDTGDFALWNTPFSRGEEEICINGLIWMGDYKYMLEQVEEKMKEGFRCVKLKIGAIDFDRELSLLKHIRAHFSAKEIELRVDANGAFTPSEAMDKLKRLAEMDLHSIEQPIR
;
A
#
# COMPACT_ATOMS: atom_id res chain seq x y z
N MET A 1 -31.54 21.18 -2.32
CA MET A 1 -30.57 21.37 -1.21
C MET A 1 -29.49 20.32 -1.39
N ASN A 2 -28.23 20.70 -1.27
CA ASN A 2 -27.14 19.73 -1.34
C ASN A 2 -27.23 18.79 -0.13
N LYS A 3 -27.30 17.49 -0.40
CA LYS A 3 -27.43 16.46 0.63
C LYS A 3 -26.20 16.37 1.53
N PHE A 4 -25.01 16.68 0.98
CA PHE A 4 -23.72 16.64 1.63
C PHE A 4 -22.95 17.94 1.41
N GLN A 5 -22.05 18.21 2.35
CA GLN A 5 -20.92 19.12 2.18
C GLN A 5 -19.66 18.30 2.24
N ILE A 6 -18.75 18.46 1.27
CA ILE A 6 -17.47 17.73 1.21
C ILE A 6 -16.34 18.74 1.27
N ASP A 7 -15.61 18.74 2.37
CA ASP A 7 -14.41 19.55 2.53
C ASP A 7 -13.17 18.75 2.11
N ILE A 8 -12.29 19.40 1.35
CA ILE A 8 -11.00 18.85 0.95
C ILE A 8 -9.92 19.46 1.85
N LEU A 9 -9.23 18.65 2.63
CA LEU A 9 -8.24 19.04 3.62
C LEU A 9 -6.86 18.48 3.25
N PRO A 10 -6.02 19.22 2.51
CA PRO A 10 -4.67 18.78 2.19
C PRO A 10 -3.84 18.56 3.45
N ARG A 11 -3.07 17.48 3.48
CA ARG A 11 -2.14 17.13 4.56
C ARG A 11 -0.82 16.64 3.99
N LEU A 12 0.27 17.20 4.46
CA LEU A 12 1.61 16.72 4.19
C LEU A 12 2.08 15.92 5.39
N PHE A 13 2.27 14.61 5.20
CA PHE A 13 2.83 13.73 6.21
C PHE A 13 4.33 13.61 6.01
N HIS A 14 5.07 13.55 7.12
CA HIS A 14 6.51 13.28 7.13
C HIS A 14 6.75 11.86 7.63
N PHE A 15 7.52 11.08 6.90
CA PHE A 15 7.90 9.75 7.34
C PHE A 15 8.82 9.83 8.57
N LYS A 16 8.61 8.97 9.55
CA LYS A 16 9.50 8.84 10.72
C LYS A 16 10.90 8.37 10.33
N LYS A 17 10.98 7.56 9.27
CA LYS A 17 12.21 7.13 8.61
C LYS A 17 12.01 7.23 7.09
N PRO A 18 13.02 7.60 6.32
CA PRO A 18 12.92 7.61 4.86
C PRO A 18 12.46 6.24 4.33
N ALA A 19 11.48 6.23 3.43
CA ALA A 19 10.97 5.02 2.82
C ALA A 19 11.63 4.81 1.46
N GLY A 20 12.56 3.85 1.40
CA GLY A 20 13.21 3.44 0.15
C GLY A 20 12.28 2.59 -0.71
N THR A 21 12.18 2.90 -1.99
CA THR A 21 11.43 2.14 -2.99
C THR A 21 12.26 1.97 -4.25
N SER A 22 11.80 1.14 -5.19
CA SER A 22 12.42 1.02 -6.52
C SER A 22 12.37 2.32 -7.34
N ARG A 23 11.58 3.30 -6.93
CA ARG A 23 11.40 4.60 -7.59
C ARG A 23 12.15 5.74 -6.92
N GLY A 24 12.73 5.52 -5.74
CA GLY A 24 13.44 6.52 -4.97
C GLY A 24 13.12 6.47 -3.49
N ILE A 25 13.57 7.50 -2.77
CA ILE A 25 13.38 7.63 -1.33
C ILE A 25 12.32 8.69 -1.07
N TYR A 26 11.25 8.28 -0.38
CA TYR A 26 10.20 9.19 0.07
C TYR A 26 10.45 9.62 1.52
N THR A 27 10.44 10.90 1.76
CA THR A 27 10.52 11.51 3.11
C THR A 27 9.20 12.16 3.52
N THR A 28 8.34 12.42 2.56
CA THR A 28 7.01 13.01 2.75
C THR A 28 5.98 12.31 1.89
N ARG A 29 4.71 12.43 2.28
CA ARG A 29 3.57 12.02 1.48
C ARG A 29 2.48 13.08 1.55
N GLN A 30 2.05 13.58 0.40
CA GLN A 30 0.88 14.42 0.29
C GLN A 30 -0.37 13.55 0.24
N SER A 31 -1.37 13.89 1.06
CA SER A 31 -2.71 13.31 1.04
C SER A 31 -3.76 14.40 1.07
N TRP A 32 -4.97 14.08 0.64
CA TRP A 32 -6.15 14.94 0.75
C TRP A 32 -7.20 14.18 1.56
N LEU A 33 -7.44 14.63 2.78
CA LEU A 33 -8.52 14.09 3.59
C LEU A 33 -9.83 14.71 3.12
N LEU A 34 -10.84 13.86 2.94
CA LEU A 34 -12.21 14.28 2.66
C LEU A 34 -13.02 14.21 3.94
N ARG A 35 -13.74 15.27 4.22
CA ARG A 35 -14.68 15.33 5.34
C ARG A 35 -16.09 15.56 4.79
N ILE A 36 -16.98 14.60 5.02
CA ILE A 36 -18.39 14.72 4.68
C ILE A 36 -19.18 15.13 5.91
N THR A 37 -20.01 16.16 5.75
CA THR A 37 -20.97 16.63 6.74
C THR A 37 -22.32 16.89 6.06
N SER A 38 -23.38 17.04 6.85
CA SER A 38 -24.70 17.43 6.33
C SER A 38 -25.40 18.34 7.35
N PRO A 39 -26.07 19.41 6.89
CA PRO A 39 -26.93 20.21 7.75
C PRO A 39 -28.08 19.42 8.38
N ASP A 40 -28.56 18.37 7.69
CA ASP A 40 -29.67 17.53 8.15
C ASP A 40 -29.23 16.53 9.24
N HIS A 41 -27.90 16.30 9.37
CA HIS A 41 -27.27 15.38 10.32
C HIS A 41 -26.01 16.02 10.94
N PRO A 42 -26.15 17.09 11.75
CA PRO A 42 -25.00 17.84 12.25
C PRO A 42 -24.10 17.04 13.21
N GLU A 43 -24.62 15.98 13.81
CA GLU A 43 -23.88 15.04 14.67
C GLU A 43 -22.99 14.07 13.90
N ARG A 44 -23.19 13.94 12.57
CA ARG A 44 -22.50 12.94 11.73
C ARG A 44 -21.38 13.57 10.93
N THR A 45 -20.23 12.92 10.97
CA THR A 45 -19.07 13.29 10.15
C THR A 45 -18.46 12.00 9.58
N ALA A 46 -18.17 11.99 8.28
CA ALA A 46 -17.49 10.87 7.65
C ALA A 46 -16.17 11.31 7.00
N TRP A 47 -15.26 10.38 6.84
CA TRP A 47 -13.90 10.62 6.38
C TRP A 47 -13.49 9.65 5.28
N GLY A 48 -12.68 10.16 4.36
CA GLY A 48 -11.94 9.38 3.39
C GLY A 48 -10.58 10.01 3.13
N GLU A 49 -9.70 9.29 2.46
CA GLU A 49 -8.37 9.76 2.13
C GLU A 49 -8.05 9.47 0.66
N CYS A 50 -7.69 10.52 -0.07
CA CYS A 50 -7.12 10.44 -1.40
C CYS A 50 -5.60 10.57 -1.27
N ALA A 51 -4.86 9.51 -1.57
CA ALA A 51 -3.44 9.43 -1.28
C ALA A 51 -2.64 8.84 -2.45
N PRO A 52 -2.53 9.55 -3.59
CA PRO A 52 -1.69 9.11 -4.68
C PRO A 52 -0.24 9.00 -4.24
N LEU A 53 0.50 8.06 -4.82
CA LEU A 53 1.92 7.92 -4.56
C LEU A 53 2.68 8.70 -5.64
N PRO A 54 3.55 9.65 -5.26
CA PRO A 54 4.27 10.49 -6.22
C PRO A 54 5.05 9.67 -7.26
N ALA A 55 4.96 10.06 -8.52
CA ALA A 55 5.60 9.41 -9.68
C ALA A 55 5.25 7.92 -9.88
N LEU A 56 4.22 7.41 -9.19
CA LEU A 56 3.77 6.01 -9.31
C LEU A 56 2.28 5.89 -9.62
N SER A 57 1.41 6.61 -8.89
CA SER A 57 -0.03 6.58 -9.16
C SER A 57 -0.34 7.26 -10.50
N CYS A 58 -1.21 6.66 -11.30
CA CYS A 58 -1.59 7.20 -12.61
C CYS A 58 -2.30 8.55 -12.52
N ASP A 59 -2.90 8.83 -11.38
CA ASP A 59 -3.59 10.08 -11.06
C ASP A 59 -2.77 11.04 -10.16
N ASP A 60 -1.45 10.83 -10.05
CA ASP A 60 -0.53 11.82 -9.46
C ASP A 60 -0.31 12.99 -10.44
N LEU A 61 -1.22 13.93 -10.43
CA LEU A 61 -1.28 15.03 -11.41
C LEU A 61 -1.03 16.38 -10.76
N PRO A 62 -0.40 17.34 -11.47
CA PRO A 62 -0.18 18.71 -10.96
C PRO A 62 -1.48 19.42 -10.55
N ASP A 63 -2.59 19.14 -11.24
CA ASP A 63 -3.92 19.74 -11.00
C ASP A 63 -4.83 18.89 -10.11
N TYR A 64 -4.25 17.98 -9.33
CA TYR A 64 -4.96 17.01 -8.50
C TYR A 64 -6.10 17.62 -7.67
N THR A 65 -5.82 18.70 -6.94
CA THR A 65 -6.81 19.34 -6.06
C THR A 65 -8.01 19.90 -6.80
N ASN A 66 -7.81 20.47 -8.00
CA ASN A 66 -8.92 21.02 -8.78
C ASN A 66 -9.77 19.93 -9.42
N ILE A 67 -9.15 18.84 -9.85
CA ILE A 67 -9.88 17.67 -10.35
C ILE A 67 -10.71 17.05 -9.22
N LEU A 68 -10.10 16.82 -8.06
CA LEU A 68 -10.80 16.30 -6.89
C LEU A 68 -11.98 17.18 -6.47
N ARG A 69 -11.80 18.50 -6.53
CA ARG A 69 -12.88 19.46 -6.25
C ARG A 69 -14.08 19.29 -7.20
N LYS A 70 -13.82 19.13 -8.51
CA LYS A 70 -14.88 18.89 -9.50
C LYS A 70 -15.68 17.63 -9.18
N ILE A 71 -14.99 16.55 -8.81
CA ILE A 71 -15.66 15.29 -8.43
C ILE A 71 -16.49 15.49 -7.16
N CYS A 72 -15.94 16.14 -6.14
CA CYS A 72 -16.65 16.45 -4.91
C CYS A 72 -17.90 17.31 -5.15
N ASP A 73 -17.81 18.33 -6.02
CA ASP A 73 -18.94 19.20 -6.36
C ASP A 73 -20.06 18.43 -7.06
N GLU A 74 -19.73 17.50 -7.96
CA GLU A 74 -20.72 16.62 -8.60
C GLU A 74 -21.39 15.70 -7.57
N VAL A 75 -20.60 15.04 -6.71
CA VAL A 75 -21.15 14.18 -5.65
C VAL A 75 -22.06 14.97 -4.70
N GLN A 76 -21.68 16.19 -4.31
CA GLN A 76 -22.52 17.06 -3.49
C GLN A 76 -23.84 17.41 -4.17
N LYS A 77 -23.80 17.65 -5.47
CA LYS A 77 -25.00 18.02 -6.25
C LYS A 77 -25.91 16.83 -6.49
N ASP A 78 -25.35 15.72 -6.95
CA ASP A 78 -26.12 14.59 -7.48
C ASP A 78 -26.33 13.48 -6.44
N GLY A 79 -25.55 13.48 -5.34
CA GLY A 79 -25.56 12.46 -4.29
C GLY A 79 -25.01 11.11 -4.72
N ILE A 80 -24.37 11.03 -5.89
CA ILE A 80 -23.87 9.80 -6.51
C ILE A 80 -22.45 10.03 -7.01
N LEU A 81 -21.58 9.04 -6.81
CA LEU A 81 -20.25 8.98 -7.40
C LEU A 81 -20.30 8.19 -8.71
N ASP A 82 -20.01 8.85 -9.82
CA ASP A 82 -19.97 8.22 -11.16
C ASP A 82 -18.58 7.57 -11.37
N HIS A 83 -18.46 6.29 -11.04
CA HIS A 83 -17.22 5.51 -11.18
C HIS A 83 -16.75 5.40 -12.64
N GLN A 84 -17.65 5.29 -13.60
CA GLN A 84 -17.29 5.15 -15.00
C GLN A 84 -16.69 6.45 -15.56
N LYS A 85 -17.28 7.57 -15.20
CA LYS A 85 -16.79 8.90 -15.62
C LYS A 85 -15.39 9.19 -15.06
N TRP A 86 -15.13 8.80 -13.81
CA TRP A 86 -13.92 9.17 -13.08
C TRP A 86 -12.92 8.02 -12.91
N GLN A 87 -13.05 6.93 -13.68
CA GLN A 87 -12.22 5.72 -13.57
C GLN A 87 -10.71 5.96 -13.73
N GLU A 88 -10.30 7.06 -14.36
CA GLU A 88 -8.89 7.41 -14.53
C GLU A 88 -8.25 8.03 -13.27
N PHE A 89 -9.06 8.27 -12.20
CA PHE A 89 -8.63 8.88 -10.94
C PHE A 89 -8.83 7.95 -9.75
N PRO A 90 -8.15 6.79 -9.69
CA PRO A 90 -8.44 5.75 -8.72
C PRO A 90 -8.19 6.16 -7.27
N SER A 91 -7.20 7.01 -6.99
CA SER A 91 -6.96 7.48 -5.62
C SER A 91 -8.05 8.45 -5.14
N MET A 92 -8.63 9.24 -6.05
CA MET A 92 -9.76 10.12 -5.75
C MET A 92 -11.04 9.32 -5.54
N LEU A 93 -11.30 8.33 -6.41
CA LEU A 93 -12.44 7.42 -6.25
C LEU A 93 -12.38 6.68 -4.92
N PHE A 94 -11.23 6.10 -4.59
CA PHE A 94 -11.06 5.36 -3.32
C PHE A 94 -11.37 6.25 -2.10
N GLY A 95 -10.87 7.47 -2.09
CA GLY A 95 -11.14 8.41 -1.00
C GLY A 95 -12.62 8.77 -0.87
N LEU A 96 -13.30 9.03 -2.00
CA LEU A 96 -14.73 9.34 -2.02
C LEU A 96 -15.58 8.13 -1.66
N GLU A 97 -15.30 6.94 -2.22
CA GLU A 97 -15.98 5.70 -1.86
C GLU A 97 -15.89 5.41 -0.36
N THR A 98 -14.69 5.56 0.19
CA THR A 98 -14.45 5.36 1.63
C THR A 98 -15.24 6.37 2.46
N ALA A 99 -15.25 7.64 2.09
CA ALA A 99 -15.98 8.68 2.80
C ALA A 99 -17.51 8.46 2.73
N LEU A 100 -18.04 8.13 1.55
CA LEU A 100 -19.46 7.83 1.37
C LEU A 100 -19.86 6.56 2.12
N ARG A 101 -19.03 5.52 2.09
CA ARG A 101 -19.29 4.29 2.86
C ARG A 101 -19.28 4.55 4.36
N HIS A 102 -18.32 5.33 4.87
CA HIS A 102 -18.30 5.76 6.25
C HIS A 102 -19.55 6.59 6.61
N TRP A 103 -20.01 7.44 5.69
CA TRP A 103 -21.27 8.17 5.87
C TRP A 103 -22.45 7.21 6.02
N ASP A 104 -22.57 6.20 5.19
CA ASP A 104 -23.68 5.25 5.21
C ASP A 104 -23.69 4.38 6.45
N THR A 105 -22.51 3.89 6.89
CA THR A 105 -22.41 3.03 8.07
C THR A 105 -22.44 3.80 9.39
N GLY A 106 -22.00 5.06 9.39
CA GLY A 106 -21.83 5.88 10.58
C GLY A 106 -20.65 5.47 11.46
N ASP A 107 -19.78 4.56 11.00
CA ASP A 107 -18.64 4.00 11.73
C ASP A 107 -17.50 3.68 10.77
N PHE A 108 -16.28 3.59 11.30
CA PHE A 108 -15.10 3.09 10.58
C PHE A 108 -15.13 1.57 10.30
N ALA A 109 -16.02 0.82 10.92
CA ALA A 109 -16.30 -0.58 10.59
C ALA A 109 -17.10 -0.70 9.27
N LEU A 110 -16.51 -0.24 8.17
CA LEU A 110 -17.15 0.04 6.89
C LEU A 110 -17.95 -1.13 6.30
N TRP A 111 -17.56 -2.38 6.54
CA TRP A 111 -18.21 -3.58 6.00
C TRP A 111 -18.84 -4.46 7.06
N ASN A 112 -18.76 -4.09 8.33
CA ASN A 112 -19.34 -4.84 9.45
C ASN A 112 -18.98 -6.34 9.43
N THR A 113 -17.75 -6.66 9.02
CA THR A 113 -17.20 -8.03 9.08
C THR A 113 -16.59 -8.29 10.46
N PRO A 114 -16.38 -9.56 10.87
CA PRO A 114 -15.67 -9.85 12.11
C PRO A 114 -14.31 -9.17 12.21
N PHE A 115 -13.55 -9.12 11.11
CA PHE A 115 -12.29 -8.40 11.05
C PHE A 115 -12.44 -6.89 11.30
N SER A 116 -13.41 -6.22 10.65
CA SER A 116 -13.62 -4.78 10.84
C SER A 116 -14.15 -4.41 12.22
N ARG A 117 -14.75 -5.35 12.93
CA ARG A 117 -15.15 -5.21 14.34
C ARG A 117 -14.05 -5.59 15.34
N GLY A 118 -12.88 -6.05 14.85
CA GLY A 118 -11.78 -6.50 15.71
C GLY A 118 -12.01 -7.84 16.39
N GLU A 119 -12.94 -8.67 15.90
CA GLU A 119 -13.27 -9.99 16.43
C GLU A 119 -12.41 -11.10 15.83
N GLU A 120 -11.82 -10.85 14.65
CA GLU A 120 -10.94 -11.77 13.95
C GLU A 120 -9.69 -11.03 13.44
N GLU A 121 -8.60 -11.77 13.33
CA GLU A 121 -7.34 -11.27 12.79
C GLU A 121 -7.16 -11.73 11.34
N ILE A 122 -6.34 -11.00 10.57
CA ILE A 122 -5.90 -11.38 9.24
C ILE A 122 -4.41 -11.69 9.28
N CYS A 123 -4.02 -12.88 8.81
CA CYS A 123 -2.63 -13.24 8.65
C CYS A 123 -1.93 -12.31 7.65
N ILE A 124 -0.82 -11.69 8.06
CA ILE A 124 0.00 -10.85 7.20
C ILE A 124 1.44 -11.36 7.19
N ASN A 125 2.21 -11.00 6.16
CA ASN A 125 3.64 -11.26 6.13
C ASN A 125 4.42 -10.18 6.90
N GLY A 126 5.55 -10.55 7.49
CA GLY A 126 6.60 -9.63 7.88
C GLY A 126 7.29 -9.07 6.62
N LEU A 127 7.41 -7.74 6.51
CA LEU A 127 8.09 -7.09 5.40
C LEU A 127 9.53 -6.76 5.77
N ILE A 128 10.47 -7.17 4.90
CA ILE A 128 11.88 -6.83 4.97
C ILE A 128 12.16 -5.78 3.89
N TRP A 129 12.41 -4.56 4.33
CA TRP A 129 12.70 -3.44 3.45
C TRP A 129 14.09 -3.54 2.83
N MET A 130 14.23 -2.95 1.64
CA MET A 130 15.51 -2.77 0.97
C MET A 130 16.51 -2.02 1.85
N GLY A 131 17.75 -2.47 1.82
CA GLY A 131 18.86 -1.85 2.54
C GLY A 131 20.16 -2.58 2.24
N ASP A 132 21.21 -2.32 3.00
CA ASP A 132 22.40 -3.14 2.95
C ASP A 132 22.14 -4.53 3.58
N TYR A 133 23.06 -5.46 3.35
CA TYR A 133 22.93 -6.84 3.81
C TYR A 133 22.71 -6.96 5.33
N LYS A 134 23.42 -6.16 6.11
CA LYS A 134 23.34 -6.20 7.58
C LYS A 134 21.97 -5.73 8.06
N TYR A 135 21.49 -4.63 7.52
CA TYR A 135 20.18 -4.08 7.85
C TYR A 135 19.03 -5.03 7.47
N MET A 136 19.13 -5.69 6.30
CA MET A 136 18.13 -6.67 5.89
C MET A 136 18.14 -7.91 6.80
N LEU A 137 19.33 -8.39 7.21
CA LEU A 137 19.44 -9.51 8.13
C LEU A 137 18.86 -9.19 9.51
N GLU A 138 19.15 -8.01 10.05
CA GLU A 138 18.59 -7.55 11.33
C GLU A 138 17.06 -7.51 11.30
N GLN A 139 16.47 -7.02 10.20
CA GLN A 139 15.01 -7.04 10.02
C GLN A 139 14.45 -8.47 9.98
N VAL A 140 15.12 -9.41 9.28
CA VAL A 140 14.71 -10.81 9.26
C VAL A 140 14.67 -11.38 10.66
N GLU A 141 15.75 -11.21 11.43
CA GLU A 141 15.85 -11.71 12.81
C GLU A 141 14.76 -11.09 13.72
N GLU A 142 14.46 -9.79 13.53
CA GLU A 142 13.40 -9.10 14.27
C GLU A 142 12.02 -9.72 13.94
N LYS A 143 11.71 -9.89 12.66
CA LYS A 143 10.42 -10.49 12.23
C LYS A 143 10.27 -11.94 12.70
N MET A 144 11.37 -12.68 12.75
CA MET A 144 11.37 -14.03 13.30
C MET A 144 11.05 -14.04 14.80
N LYS A 145 11.67 -13.13 15.58
CA LYS A 145 11.38 -12.98 17.01
C LYS A 145 9.95 -12.53 17.28
N GLU A 146 9.38 -11.72 16.40
CA GLU A 146 7.95 -11.31 16.42
C GLU A 146 6.98 -12.45 16.09
N GLY A 147 7.47 -13.60 15.62
CA GLY A 147 6.67 -14.79 15.34
C GLY A 147 6.01 -14.83 13.96
N PHE A 148 6.47 -13.99 13.01
CA PHE A 148 6.00 -14.09 11.64
C PHE A 148 6.39 -15.45 11.02
N ARG A 149 5.43 -16.09 10.37
CA ARG A 149 5.61 -17.34 9.63
C ARG A 149 5.69 -17.16 8.12
N CYS A 150 5.52 -15.96 7.65
CA CYS A 150 5.73 -15.54 6.27
C CYS A 150 6.52 -14.24 6.28
N VAL A 151 7.62 -14.19 5.54
CA VAL A 151 8.38 -12.96 5.33
C VAL A 151 8.53 -12.66 3.85
N LYS A 152 8.35 -11.40 3.48
CA LYS A 152 8.51 -10.89 2.12
C LYS A 152 9.73 -9.97 2.06
N LEU A 153 10.74 -10.37 1.29
CA LEU A 153 11.96 -9.59 1.10
C LEU A 153 11.87 -8.77 -0.19
N LYS A 154 12.16 -7.49 -0.08
CA LYS A 154 12.41 -6.66 -1.25
C LYS A 154 13.82 -6.94 -1.77
N ILE A 155 13.95 -7.32 -3.05
CA ILE A 155 15.22 -7.63 -3.72
C ILE A 155 15.42 -6.72 -4.95
N GLY A 156 16.63 -6.72 -5.51
CA GLY A 156 16.98 -5.91 -6.67
C GLY A 156 17.60 -4.55 -6.34
N ALA A 157 17.91 -4.29 -5.06
CA ALA A 157 18.57 -3.04 -4.61
C ALA A 157 20.06 -3.20 -4.39
N ILE A 158 20.53 -4.41 -4.09
CA ILE A 158 21.95 -4.74 -3.88
C ILE A 158 22.38 -5.84 -4.86
N ASP A 159 23.64 -6.22 -4.78
CA ASP A 159 24.16 -7.33 -5.58
C ASP A 159 23.34 -8.61 -5.38
N PHE A 160 22.94 -9.25 -6.48
CA PHE A 160 22.05 -10.42 -6.45
C PHE A 160 22.63 -11.62 -5.69
N ASP A 161 23.96 -11.83 -5.69
CA ASP A 161 24.57 -12.93 -4.95
C ASP A 161 24.52 -12.67 -3.43
N ARG A 162 24.54 -11.42 -3.01
CA ARG A 162 24.31 -11.03 -1.62
C ARG A 162 22.85 -11.27 -1.21
N GLU A 163 21.89 -10.96 -2.07
CA GLU A 163 20.47 -11.25 -1.82
C GLU A 163 20.23 -12.75 -1.70
N LEU A 164 20.82 -13.55 -2.59
CA LEU A 164 20.77 -15.02 -2.49
C LEU A 164 21.44 -15.54 -1.20
N SER A 165 22.54 -14.92 -0.77
CA SER A 165 23.21 -15.30 0.48
C SER A 165 22.31 -15.07 1.68
N LEU A 166 21.50 -14.00 1.68
CA LEU A 166 20.51 -13.72 2.71
C LEU A 166 19.41 -14.78 2.73
N LEU A 167 18.87 -15.15 1.56
CA LEU A 167 17.86 -16.20 1.43
C LEU A 167 18.41 -17.55 1.90
N LYS A 168 19.64 -17.90 1.53
CA LYS A 168 20.33 -19.10 2.01
C LYS A 168 20.50 -19.09 3.52
N HIS A 169 20.87 -17.96 4.09
CA HIS A 169 20.99 -17.81 5.56
C HIS A 169 19.65 -18.10 6.25
N ILE A 170 18.55 -17.55 5.73
CA ILE A 170 17.22 -17.83 6.28
C ILE A 170 16.89 -19.33 6.16
N ARG A 171 17.12 -19.95 5.02
CA ARG A 171 16.85 -21.37 4.80
C ARG A 171 17.74 -22.32 5.61
N ALA A 172 18.94 -21.89 5.95
CA ALA A 172 19.83 -22.65 6.85
C ALA A 172 19.29 -22.75 8.29
N HIS A 173 18.47 -21.78 8.71
CA HIS A 173 17.89 -21.73 10.06
C HIS A 173 16.43 -22.15 10.11
N PHE A 174 15.70 -21.98 9.00
CA PHE A 174 14.27 -22.22 8.93
C PHE A 174 13.89 -22.93 7.64
N SER A 175 13.30 -24.10 7.76
CA SER A 175 12.77 -24.85 6.62
C SER A 175 11.58 -24.10 5.96
N ALA A 176 11.22 -24.48 4.74
CA ALA A 176 10.06 -23.95 4.04
C ALA A 176 8.71 -24.28 4.74
N LYS A 177 8.70 -25.29 5.63
CA LYS A 177 7.53 -25.63 6.44
C LYS A 177 7.36 -24.71 7.66
N GLU A 178 8.47 -24.16 8.15
CA GLU A 178 8.46 -23.25 9.30
C GLU A 178 8.20 -21.82 8.87
N ILE A 179 8.80 -21.39 7.75
CA ILE A 179 8.69 -20.02 7.24
C ILE A 179 8.50 -20.00 5.73
N GLU A 180 7.39 -19.41 5.32
CA GLU A 180 7.14 -19.06 3.95
C GLU A 180 7.98 -17.83 3.56
N LEU A 181 8.78 -17.97 2.49
CA LEU A 181 9.54 -16.86 1.92
C LEU A 181 8.88 -16.37 0.63
N ARG A 182 8.70 -15.08 0.53
CA ARG A 182 8.31 -14.35 -0.67
C ARG A 182 9.37 -13.33 -1.00
N VAL A 183 9.59 -13.06 -2.28
CA VAL A 183 10.46 -11.99 -2.72
C VAL A 183 9.72 -11.06 -3.70
N ASP A 184 10.13 -9.80 -3.71
CA ASP A 184 9.59 -8.79 -4.60
C ASP A 184 10.75 -8.01 -5.23
N ALA A 185 10.92 -8.20 -6.53
CA ALA A 185 12.01 -7.60 -7.28
C ALA A 185 11.66 -6.20 -7.84
N ASN A 186 10.39 -5.78 -7.78
CA ASN A 186 9.91 -4.48 -8.27
C ASN A 186 10.41 -4.13 -9.70
N GLY A 187 10.50 -5.13 -10.58
CA GLY A 187 10.96 -4.95 -11.95
C GLY A 187 12.47 -4.71 -12.09
N ALA A 188 13.27 -5.18 -11.15
CA ALA A 188 14.72 -4.94 -11.13
C ALA A 188 15.51 -5.79 -12.14
N PHE A 189 14.94 -6.93 -12.60
CA PHE A 189 15.66 -7.81 -13.52
C PHE A 189 15.43 -7.38 -14.96
N THR A 190 16.48 -7.44 -15.76
CA THR A 190 16.35 -7.31 -17.23
C THR A 190 15.80 -8.62 -17.81
N PRO A 191 15.09 -8.61 -18.95
CA PRO A 191 14.60 -9.82 -19.59
C PRO A 191 15.69 -10.85 -19.89
N SER A 192 16.91 -10.40 -20.21
CA SER A 192 18.04 -11.28 -20.53
C SER A 192 18.60 -12.04 -19.34
N GLU A 193 18.55 -11.48 -18.12
CA GLU A 193 19.08 -12.12 -16.90
C GLU A 193 18.01 -12.77 -16.04
N ALA A 194 16.73 -12.44 -16.29
CA ALA A 194 15.64 -12.85 -15.43
C ALA A 194 15.54 -14.38 -15.28
N MET A 195 15.67 -15.12 -16.37
CA MET A 195 15.55 -16.59 -16.31
C MET A 195 16.63 -17.25 -15.46
N ASP A 196 17.86 -16.76 -15.52
CA ASP A 196 18.96 -17.32 -14.72
C ASP A 196 18.80 -16.96 -13.24
N LYS A 197 18.39 -15.72 -12.94
CA LYS A 197 18.07 -15.31 -11.57
C LYS A 197 16.89 -16.08 -11.00
N LEU A 198 15.81 -16.29 -11.78
CA LEU A 198 14.64 -17.05 -11.36
C LEU A 198 14.97 -18.51 -11.05
N LYS A 199 15.83 -19.18 -11.85
CA LYS A 199 16.29 -20.53 -11.57
C LYS A 199 17.01 -20.63 -10.23
N ARG A 200 17.91 -19.69 -9.95
CA ARG A 200 18.65 -19.63 -8.68
C ARG A 200 17.76 -19.32 -7.48
N LEU A 201 16.73 -18.48 -7.67
CA LEU A 201 15.73 -18.19 -6.65
C LEU A 201 14.83 -19.41 -6.38
N ALA A 202 14.49 -20.20 -7.41
CA ALA A 202 13.69 -21.41 -7.25
C ALA A 202 14.36 -22.47 -6.34
N GLU A 203 15.71 -22.47 -6.23
CA GLU A 203 16.45 -23.35 -5.32
C GLU A 203 16.24 -22.99 -3.83
N MET A 204 15.63 -21.84 -3.55
CA MET A 204 15.43 -21.32 -2.18
C MET A 204 14.07 -21.72 -1.60
N ASP A 205 13.32 -22.62 -2.21
CA ASP A 205 11.95 -22.99 -1.79
C ASP A 205 11.06 -21.78 -1.51
N LEU A 206 11.08 -20.80 -2.43
CA LEU A 206 10.24 -19.62 -2.33
C LEU A 206 8.77 -19.95 -2.65
N HIS A 207 7.85 -19.34 -1.91
CA HIS A 207 6.43 -19.39 -2.25
C HIS A 207 6.15 -18.64 -3.56
N SER A 208 6.71 -17.45 -3.71
CA SER A 208 6.46 -16.60 -4.88
C SER A 208 7.53 -15.54 -5.07
N ILE A 209 7.62 -15.05 -6.30
CA ILE A 209 8.30 -13.81 -6.65
C ILE A 209 7.30 -12.84 -7.28
N GLU A 210 7.33 -11.59 -6.83
CA GLU A 210 6.53 -10.49 -7.36
C GLU A 210 7.38 -9.67 -8.33
N GLN A 211 6.80 -9.36 -9.48
CA GLN A 211 7.32 -8.46 -10.50
C GLN A 211 8.83 -8.59 -10.75
N PRO A 212 9.33 -9.72 -11.28
CA PRO A 212 10.76 -9.91 -11.57
C PRO A 212 11.26 -8.94 -12.65
N ILE A 213 10.45 -8.68 -13.66
CA ILE A 213 10.70 -7.74 -14.77
C ILE A 213 9.59 -6.70 -14.83
N ARG A 214 9.86 -5.58 -15.53
CA ARG A 214 8.87 -4.51 -15.78
C ARG A 214 7.85 -4.90 -16.82
#